data_f017c9b4dd7771fa88bb7ded6e932c98
#
_entry.id   f017c9b4dd7771fa88bb7ded6e932c98
#
_cell.length_a   1.000
_cell.length_b   1.000
_cell.length_c   1.000
_cell.angle_alpha   90.00
_cell.angle_beta   90.00
_cell.angle_gamma   90.00
#
_symmetry.space_group_name_H-M   'P 1'
#
loop_
_entity.id
_entity.type
_entity.pdbx_description
1 polymer ?
#
loop_
_entity_poly.entity_id
_entity_poly.type
_entity_poly.pdbx_seq_one_letter_code
_entity_poly.pdbx_strand_id
1 'polypeptide(L)'
;MKGSFYSQIKDIASQYKDNKIFIIGKGPSLESYLSYDFSKSIVISINDSFNVIKSDLIFINKPWSLNNISKLKNKYISFSDNSLADTALNSKSHQILEKQPEIYAEGTLNIDSFYDEGVSIENPLFISAMKAVMKIAKNRERKLKVYMLGFDFYYEDESSYTIPSLEDKQEEEGPYRRAILGNQENILINLISSFTSSDYLEINHVGDKAYSSMSTQEFLSSGKRNFKKKIPSNTEYQVKIVAEITTNHLGRKDLLLEMIRRAKESGADFVKVQKRNVETFYSKSELDSYYFSDYGNTFRDYRNGLELSKEDFIYLDEECKKIGIEWFASILDRESLDFILEFQPKLIKIPSTISDFSEYHDYVAERYTGDIVISTGLTSV
;
A
#
# COMPACT_ATOMS: atom_id res chain seq x y z
N MET A 1 -7.76 18.61 -35.57
CA MET A 1 -7.76 19.01 -34.17
C MET A 1 -7.74 17.72 -33.33
N LYS A 2 -6.66 17.46 -32.58
CA LYS A 2 -6.63 16.33 -31.62
C LYS A 2 -7.61 16.69 -30.50
N GLY A 3 -8.66 15.90 -30.32
CA GLY A 3 -9.62 16.11 -29.23
C GLY A 3 -8.89 16.12 -27.88
N SER A 4 -9.37 16.89 -26.91
CA SER A 4 -8.76 16.88 -25.57
C SER A 4 -8.88 15.49 -24.95
N PHE A 5 -8.00 15.14 -24.01
CA PHE A 5 -8.06 13.86 -23.27
C PHE A 5 -9.47 13.64 -22.67
N TYR A 6 -10.10 14.71 -22.23
CA TYR A 6 -11.46 14.68 -21.70
C TYR A 6 -12.51 14.27 -22.74
N SER A 7 -12.39 14.73 -24.01
CA SER A 7 -13.30 14.29 -25.07
C SER A 7 -13.13 12.81 -25.40
N GLN A 8 -11.89 12.29 -25.34
CA GLN A 8 -11.62 10.87 -25.54
C GLN A 8 -12.25 10.00 -24.44
N ILE A 9 -12.16 10.43 -23.18
CA ILE A 9 -12.82 9.76 -22.06
C ILE A 9 -14.35 9.75 -22.25
N LYS A 10 -14.93 10.86 -22.70
CA LYS A 10 -16.38 10.91 -22.99
C LYS A 10 -16.77 9.95 -24.12
N ASP A 11 -15.97 9.90 -25.18
CA ASP A 11 -16.22 9.00 -26.31
C ASP A 11 -16.17 7.53 -25.85
N ILE A 12 -15.16 7.14 -25.08
CA ILE A 12 -15.08 5.79 -24.50
C ILE A 12 -16.29 5.53 -23.60
N ALA A 13 -16.61 6.48 -22.72
CA ALA A 13 -17.71 6.34 -21.79
C ALA A 13 -19.07 6.16 -22.50
N SER A 14 -19.26 6.78 -23.67
CA SER A 14 -20.50 6.67 -24.44
C SER A 14 -20.70 5.33 -25.13
N GLN A 15 -19.62 4.58 -25.41
CA GLN A 15 -19.65 3.31 -26.14
C GLN A 15 -20.17 2.15 -25.29
N TYR A 16 -20.08 2.26 -23.97
CA TYR A 16 -20.38 1.17 -23.04
C TYR A 16 -21.48 1.56 -22.08
N LYS A 17 -22.48 0.70 -21.90
CA LYS A 17 -23.59 0.89 -20.96
C LYS A 17 -23.31 0.24 -19.59
N ASP A 18 -22.38 -0.72 -19.53
CA ASP A 18 -22.04 -1.41 -18.30
C ASP A 18 -21.38 -0.44 -17.29
N ASN A 19 -21.55 -0.72 -16.02
CA ASN A 19 -20.90 0.01 -14.93
C ASN A 19 -19.58 -0.64 -14.48
N LYS A 20 -19.10 -1.67 -15.18
CA LYS A 20 -17.83 -2.32 -14.92
C LYS A 20 -16.72 -1.70 -15.73
N ILE A 21 -15.58 -1.50 -15.08
CA ILE A 21 -14.33 -1.07 -15.72
C ILE A 21 -13.23 -2.01 -15.26
N PHE A 22 -12.37 -2.40 -16.18
CA PHE A 22 -11.23 -3.26 -15.92
C PHE A 22 -9.94 -2.46 -16.08
N ILE A 23 -9.06 -2.51 -15.07
CA ILE A 23 -7.68 -2.02 -15.15
C ILE A 23 -6.78 -3.24 -15.18
N ILE A 24 -5.94 -3.32 -16.22
CA ILE A 24 -5.14 -4.51 -16.51
C ILE A 24 -3.67 -4.24 -16.20
N GLY A 25 -3.14 -4.96 -15.21
CA GLY A 25 -1.72 -5.04 -14.87
C GLY A 25 -0.99 -6.11 -15.68
N LYS A 26 0.20 -6.53 -15.20
CA LYS A 26 1.07 -7.51 -15.89
C LYS A 26 1.39 -8.75 -15.05
N GLY A 27 0.87 -8.86 -13.85
CA GLY A 27 1.16 -9.97 -12.95
C GLY A 27 0.73 -11.33 -13.50
N PRO A 28 1.25 -12.44 -12.96
CA PRO A 28 1.06 -13.79 -13.48
C PRO A 28 -0.40 -14.23 -13.58
N SER A 29 -1.27 -13.75 -12.68
CA SER A 29 -2.70 -14.07 -12.73
C SER A 29 -3.39 -13.62 -14.02
N LEU A 30 -2.76 -12.70 -14.80
CA LEU A 30 -3.31 -12.18 -16.05
C LEU A 30 -3.63 -13.29 -17.06
N GLU A 31 -2.85 -14.38 -17.09
CA GLU A 31 -3.10 -15.52 -17.96
C GLU A 31 -4.49 -16.11 -17.76
N SER A 32 -4.96 -16.14 -16.53
CA SER A 32 -6.28 -16.69 -16.19
C SER A 32 -7.44 -15.90 -16.79
N TYR A 33 -7.22 -14.63 -17.14
CA TYR A 33 -8.27 -13.75 -17.66
C TYR A 33 -8.31 -13.65 -19.19
N LEU A 34 -7.39 -14.29 -19.93
CA LEU A 34 -7.30 -14.19 -21.40
C LEU A 34 -8.56 -14.67 -22.13
N SER A 35 -9.31 -15.60 -21.53
CA SER A 35 -10.57 -16.11 -22.08
C SER A 35 -11.82 -15.35 -21.60
N TYR A 36 -11.67 -14.34 -20.74
CA TYR A 36 -12.80 -13.57 -20.23
C TYR A 36 -13.33 -12.60 -21.31
N ASP A 37 -14.66 -12.51 -21.42
CA ASP A 37 -15.30 -11.57 -22.36
C ASP A 37 -15.40 -10.16 -21.78
N PHE A 38 -14.48 -9.30 -22.21
CA PHE A 38 -14.46 -7.88 -21.85
C PHE A 38 -15.30 -6.99 -22.78
N SER A 39 -15.95 -7.53 -23.80
CA SER A 39 -16.54 -6.75 -24.91
C SER A 39 -17.61 -5.74 -24.50
N LYS A 40 -18.22 -5.91 -23.35
CA LYS A 40 -19.30 -5.04 -22.84
C LYS A 40 -18.82 -3.97 -21.86
N SER A 41 -17.54 -3.94 -21.53
CA SER A 41 -16.98 -3.12 -20.49
C SER A 41 -15.79 -2.32 -20.98
N ILE A 42 -15.50 -1.22 -20.30
CA ILE A 42 -14.30 -0.42 -20.58
C ILE A 42 -13.08 -1.15 -20.03
N VAL A 43 -12.06 -1.27 -20.85
CA VAL A 43 -10.78 -1.88 -20.48
C VAL A 43 -9.66 -0.85 -20.59
N ILE A 44 -8.91 -0.67 -19.51
CA ILE A 44 -7.77 0.22 -19.42
C ILE A 44 -6.52 -0.61 -19.16
N SER A 45 -5.54 -0.52 -20.03
CA SER A 45 -4.24 -1.20 -19.86
C SER A 45 -3.17 -0.25 -19.38
N ILE A 46 -2.24 -0.78 -18.60
CA ILE A 46 -1.00 -0.08 -18.22
C ILE A 46 0.19 -0.76 -18.89
N ASN A 47 1.10 0.07 -19.43
CA ASN A 47 2.26 -0.35 -20.22
C ASN A 47 1.83 -1.36 -21.31
N ASP A 48 2.54 -2.46 -21.45
CA ASP A 48 2.38 -3.47 -22.52
C ASP A 48 1.31 -4.54 -22.26
N SER A 49 0.52 -4.45 -21.20
CA SER A 49 -0.59 -5.40 -20.97
C SER A 49 -1.65 -5.41 -22.08
N PHE A 50 -1.71 -4.35 -22.91
CA PHE A 50 -2.53 -4.29 -24.12
C PHE A 50 -2.17 -5.35 -25.17
N ASN A 51 -0.98 -5.93 -25.09
CA ASN A 51 -0.55 -6.96 -26.04
C ASN A 51 -1.35 -8.26 -25.88
N VAL A 52 -1.91 -8.51 -24.71
CA VAL A 52 -2.66 -9.73 -24.38
C VAL A 52 -4.15 -9.50 -24.23
N ILE A 53 -4.58 -8.34 -23.72
CA ILE A 53 -6.00 -8.01 -23.56
C ILE A 53 -6.31 -6.73 -24.36
N LYS A 54 -7.30 -6.82 -25.24
CA LYS A 54 -7.78 -5.68 -26.03
C LYS A 54 -8.30 -4.58 -25.12
N SER A 55 -7.76 -3.37 -25.25
CA SER A 55 -8.04 -2.25 -24.38
C SER A 55 -8.60 -1.05 -25.13
N ASP A 56 -9.37 -0.21 -24.44
CA ASP A 56 -9.96 1.01 -24.97
C ASP A 56 -9.07 2.23 -24.69
N LEU A 57 -8.43 2.26 -23.51
CA LEU A 57 -7.49 3.28 -23.10
C LEU A 57 -6.20 2.61 -22.61
N ILE A 58 -5.06 3.19 -22.96
CA ILE A 58 -3.74 2.64 -22.61
C ILE A 58 -2.90 3.77 -22.04
N PHE A 59 -2.31 3.53 -20.86
CA PHE A 59 -1.32 4.43 -20.24
C PHE A 59 0.08 3.82 -20.36
N ILE A 60 1.05 4.59 -20.85
CA ILE A 60 2.44 4.15 -21.08
C ILE A 60 3.41 5.15 -20.45
N ASN A 61 4.35 4.65 -19.64
CA ASN A 61 5.45 5.44 -19.10
C ASN A 61 6.84 4.80 -19.33
N LYS A 62 6.89 3.68 -20.06
CA LYS A 62 8.13 2.93 -20.28
C LYS A 62 8.37 2.68 -21.78
N PRO A 63 9.60 2.91 -22.31
CA PRO A 63 9.92 2.78 -23.72
C PRO A 63 9.66 1.39 -24.31
N TRP A 64 9.96 0.31 -23.57
CA TRP A 64 9.76 -1.07 -24.04
C TRP A 64 8.29 -1.43 -24.26
N SER A 65 7.37 -0.71 -23.60
CA SER A 65 5.93 -0.91 -23.79
C SER A 65 5.46 -0.48 -25.19
N LEU A 66 6.29 0.18 -25.98
CA LEU A 66 5.99 0.58 -27.35
C LEU A 66 6.07 -0.56 -28.35
N ASN A 67 6.63 -1.71 -28.00
CA ASN A 67 6.67 -2.89 -28.84
C ASN A 67 5.23 -3.29 -29.25
N ASN A 68 5.01 -3.42 -30.55
CA ASN A 68 3.70 -3.73 -31.16
C ASN A 68 2.64 -2.58 -31.10
N ILE A 69 2.95 -1.40 -30.64
CA ILE A 69 1.99 -0.29 -30.59
C ILE A 69 1.44 0.08 -31.97
N SER A 70 2.23 -0.13 -33.04
CA SER A 70 1.81 0.07 -34.43
C SER A 70 0.62 -0.79 -34.86
N LYS A 71 0.34 -1.88 -34.13
CA LYS A 71 -0.81 -2.77 -34.37
C LYS A 71 -2.10 -2.22 -33.76
N LEU A 72 -2.01 -1.20 -32.92
CA LEU A 72 -3.15 -0.58 -32.22
C LEU A 72 -3.81 0.48 -33.09
N LYS A 73 -4.65 0.06 -34.02
CA LYS A 73 -5.50 0.98 -34.80
C LYS A 73 -6.69 1.42 -33.94
N ASN A 74 -6.96 2.74 -33.87
CA ASN A 74 -8.12 3.34 -33.22
C ASN A 74 -8.20 3.17 -31.69
N LYS A 75 -7.07 3.23 -30.98
CA LYS A 75 -7.02 3.21 -29.53
C LYS A 75 -6.56 4.55 -28.96
N TYR A 76 -7.04 4.87 -27.77
CA TYR A 76 -6.60 6.06 -27.04
C TYR A 76 -5.37 5.71 -26.22
N ILE A 77 -4.25 6.37 -26.50
CA ILE A 77 -2.96 6.10 -25.90
C ILE A 77 -2.46 7.38 -25.24
N SER A 78 -2.04 7.28 -24.00
CA SER A 78 -1.50 8.39 -23.22
C SER A 78 -0.05 8.10 -22.82
N PHE A 79 0.83 9.05 -23.09
CA PHE A 79 2.27 8.95 -22.89
C PHE A 79 2.75 9.92 -21.82
N SER A 80 3.89 9.61 -21.21
CA SER A 80 4.55 10.47 -20.24
C SER A 80 5.35 11.62 -20.88
N ASP A 81 5.79 11.48 -22.14
CA ASP A 81 6.60 12.50 -22.82
C ASP A 81 6.53 12.37 -24.36
N ASN A 82 7.11 13.37 -25.05
CA ASN A 82 7.14 13.44 -26.52
C ASN A 82 7.99 12.33 -27.15
N SER A 83 9.07 11.90 -26.51
CA SER A 83 9.96 10.89 -27.09
C SER A 83 9.27 9.53 -27.24
N LEU A 84 8.41 9.19 -26.27
CA LEU A 84 7.55 8.02 -26.35
C LEU A 84 6.49 8.17 -27.43
N ALA A 85 5.91 9.37 -27.57
CA ALA A 85 4.89 9.66 -28.58
C ALA A 85 5.42 9.61 -30.01
N ASP A 86 6.64 10.10 -30.26
CA ASP A 86 7.27 10.14 -31.58
C ASP A 86 7.51 8.73 -32.15
N THR A 87 7.79 7.77 -31.27
CA THR A 87 7.92 6.34 -31.67
C THR A 87 6.57 5.72 -32.07
N ALA A 88 5.47 6.29 -31.59
CA ALA A 88 4.10 5.78 -31.80
C ALA A 88 3.34 6.46 -32.96
N LEU A 89 4.02 7.15 -33.87
CA LEU A 89 3.51 8.05 -34.92
C LEU A 89 2.37 7.50 -35.80
N ASN A 90 2.11 6.21 -35.78
CA ASN A 90 1.02 5.59 -36.57
C ASN A 90 -0.28 5.44 -35.79
N SER A 91 -0.36 5.82 -34.51
CA SER A 91 -1.62 5.79 -33.77
C SER A 91 -2.42 7.07 -34.02
N LYS A 92 -3.68 6.95 -34.44
CA LYS A 92 -4.54 8.10 -34.77
C LYS A 92 -4.98 8.93 -33.55
N SER A 93 -4.76 8.44 -32.33
CA SER A 93 -5.33 9.05 -31.13
C SER A 93 -4.38 8.88 -29.93
N HIS A 94 -3.30 9.65 -29.89
CA HIS A 94 -2.44 9.70 -28.72
C HIS A 94 -2.53 11.05 -28.01
N GLN A 95 -2.29 11.07 -26.74
CA GLN A 95 -2.19 12.25 -25.88
C GLN A 95 -0.90 12.20 -25.08
N ILE A 96 -0.27 13.36 -24.94
CA ILE A 96 0.82 13.55 -24.01
C ILE A 96 0.22 14.18 -22.76
N LEU A 97 0.39 13.51 -21.64
CA LEU A 97 -0.06 13.98 -20.34
C LEU A 97 1.15 14.42 -19.52
N GLU A 98 0.93 15.37 -18.65
CA GLU A 98 1.95 15.79 -17.68
C GLU A 98 2.38 14.60 -16.81
N LYS A 99 3.69 14.40 -16.69
CA LYS A 99 4.27 13.40 -15.80
C LYS A 99 4.42 14.00 -14.41
N GLN A 100 3.85 13.36 -13.41
CA GLN A 100 4.04 13.75 -12.02
C GLN A 100 5.36 13.19 -11.46
N PRO A 101 5.96 13.87 -10.48
CA PRO A 101 7.07 13.31 -9.71
C PRO A 101 6.71 11.93 -9.15
N GLU A 102 7.69 11.05 -9.08
CA GLU A 102 7.47 9.72 -8.55
C GLU A 102 7.16 9.77 -7.04
N ILE A 103 6.14 9.03 -6.60
CA ILE A 103 5.76 8.95 -5.18
C ILE A 103 6.66 7.88 -4.52
N TYR A 104 7.95 8.20 -4.34
CA TYR A 104 8.92 7.18 -3.87
C TYR A 104 9.10 7.12 -2.37
N ALA A 105 9.07 8.22 -1.68
CA ALA A 105 9.63 8.26 -0.33
C ALA A 105 8.62 8.13 0.79
N GLU A 106 7.38 8.53 0.58
CA GLU A 106 6.42 8.68 1.68
C GLU A 106 5.09 7.94 1.48
N GLY A 107 4.88 7.26 0.35
CA GLY A 107 3.67 6.46 0.10
C GLY A 107 2.34 7.24 0.20
N THR A 108 2.41 8.56 0.26
CA THR A 108 1.23 9.41 0.44
C THR A 108 0.52 9.58 -0.88
N LEU A 109 -0.59 8.87 -1.01
CA LEU A 109 -1.51 9.04 -2.12
C LEU A 109 -2.31 10.33 -1.93
N ASN A 110 -2.13 11.31 -2.83
CA ASN A 110 -2.96 12.51 -2.82
C ASN A 110 -4.34 12.21 -3.37
N ILE A 111 -5.30 11.91 -2.49
CA ILE A 111 -6.69 11.57 -2.86
C ILE A 111 -7.41 12.74 -3.51
N ASP A 112 -7.13 13.98 -3.11
CA ASP A 112 -7.79 15.16 -3.67
C ASP A 112 -7.50 15.30 -5.17
N SER A 113 -6.33 14.88 -5.62
CA SER A 113 -5.95 14.90 -7.04
C SER A 113 -6.85 14.05 -7.96
N PHE A 114 -7.62 13.10 -7.42
CA PHE A 114 -8.60 12.34 -8.19
C PHE A 114 -9.83 13.17 -8.54
N TYR A 115 -10.05 14.27 -7.82
CA TYR A 115 -11.17 15.18 -8.05
C TYR A 115 -10.79 16.36 -8.93
N ASP A 116 -9.51 16.56 -9.25
CA ASP A 116 -9.02 17.58 -10.18
C ASP A 116 -9.57 17.39 -11.60
N GLU A 117 -9.58 18.42 -12.42
CA GLU A 117 -10.06 18.32 -13.81
C GLU A 117 -9.11 17.52 -14.71
N GLY A 118 -7.82 17.54 -14.45
CA GLY A 118 -6.78 16.88 -15.24
C GLY A 118 -6.60 15.40 -14.93
N VAL A 119 -5.93 14.69 -15.85
CA VAL A 119 -5.31 13.38 -15.62
C VAL A 119 -3.85 13.50 -16.01
N SER A 120 -2.98 13.07 -15.13
CA SER A 120 -1.52 13.07 -15.28
C SER A 120 -0.99 11.65 -15.41
N ILE A 121 0.25 11.51 -15.89
CA ILE A 121 0.96 10.23 -15.83
C ILE A 121 1.63 10.13 -14.46
N GLU A 122 1.19 9.16 -13.71
CA GLU A 122 1.67 8.86 -12.37
C GLU A 122 2.61 7.64 -12.41
N ASN A 123 3.41 7.49 -11.38
CA ASN A 123 4.09 6.24 -11.08
C ASN A 123 3.73 5.83 -9.64
N PRO A 124 2.96 4.76 -9.46
CA PRO A 124 2.55 3.74 -10.46
C PRO A 124 1.39 4.17 -11.37
N LEU A 125 1.39 3.65 -12.60
CA LEU A 125 0.42 4.01 -13.65
C LEU A 125 -1.04 3.68 -13.35
N PHE A 126 -1.33 2.76 -12.46
CA PHE A 126 -2.71 2.46 -12.09
C PHE A 126 -3.41 3.65 -11.42
N ILE A 127 -2.65 4.60 -10.87
CA ILE A 127 -3.20 5.87 -10.37
C ILE A 127 -3.76 6.68 -11.53
N SER A 128 -3.01 6.81 -12.64
CA SER A 128 -3.49 7.51 -13.86
C SER A 128 -4.76 6.86 -14.40
N ALA A 129 -4.77 5.53 -14.48
CA ALA A 129 -5.93 4.76 -14.88
C ALA A 129 -7.13 5.03 -13.97
N MET A 130 -6.93 5.05 -12.66
CA MET A 130 -7.98 5.30 -11.69
C MET A 130 -8.51 6.74 -11.75
N LYS A 131 -7.63 7.73 -11.99
CA LYS A 131 -8.05 9.11 -12.24
C LYS A 131 -8.95 9.22 -13.48
N ALA A 132 -8.62 8.51 -14.56
CA ALA A 132 -9.48 8.43 -15.75
C ALA A 132 -10.84 7.79 -15.42
N VAL A 133 -10.86 6.72 -14.63
CA VAL A 133 -12.10 6.08 -14.17
C VAL A 133 -12.97 7.04 -13.35
N MET A 134 -12.36 7.83 -12.47
CA MET A 134 -13.09 8.85 -11.70
C MET A 134 -13.77 9.87 -12.62
N LYS A 135 -13.09 10.29 -13.70
CA LYS A 135 -13.72 11.20 -14.69
C LYS A 135 -14.92 10.54 -15.37
N ILE A 136 -14.80 9.24 -15.72
CA ILE A 136 -15.91 8.49 -16.30
C ILE A 136 -17.08 8.41 -15.32
N ALA A 137 -16.82 8.14 -14.04
CA ALA A 137 -17.84 8.04 -13.01
C ALA A 137 -18.59 9.36 -12.81
N LYS A 138 -17.86 10.46 -12.69
CA LYS A 138 -18.44 11.82 -12.59
C LYS A 138 -19.30 12.16 -13.79
N ASN A 139 -18.83 11.86 -15.02
CA ASN A 139 -19.61 12.12 -16.24
C ASN A 139 -20.89 11.30 -16.33
N ARG A 140 -20.89 10.10 -15.77
CA ARG A 140 -22.05 9.21 -15.78
C ARG A 140 -22.98 9.42 -14.60
N GLU A 141 -22.58 10.24 -13.63
CA GLU A 141 -23.31 10.49 -12.37
C GLU A 141 -23.75 9.18 -11.68
N ARG A 142 -22.89 8.17 -11.74
CA ARG A 142 -23.17 6.85 -11.14
C ARG A 142 -21.92 6.17 -10.63
N LYS A 143 -22.09 5.31 -9.62
CA LYS A 143 -21.02 4.49 -9.06
C LYS A 143 -20.57 3.42 -10.07
N LEU A 144 -19.26 3.37 -10.32
CA LEU A 144 -18.63 2.39 -11.20
C LEU A 144 -17.91 1.31 -10.37
N LYS A 145 -17.97 0.07 -10.87
CA LYS A 145 -17.22 -1.06 -10.32
C LYS A 145 -15.92 -1.22 -11.09
N VAL A 146 -14.83 -1.00 -10.41
CA VAL A 146 -13.48 -1.14 -10.97
C VAL A 146 -12.90 -2.47 -10.56
N TYR A 147 -12.46 -3.27 -11.51
CA TYR A 147 -11.76 -4.53 -11.28
C TYR A 147 -10.30 -4.39 -11.69
N MET A 148 -9.40 -4.62 -10.75
CA MET A 148 -7.96 -4.60 -10.98
C MET A 148 -7.47 -6.03 -11.16
N LEU A 149 -7.03 -6.38 -12.38
CA LEU A 149 -6.62 -7.71 -12.79
C LEU A 149 -5.13 -7.73 -13.13
N GLY A 150 -4.39 -8.74 -12.67
CA GLY A 150 -2.95 -8.85 -12.91
C GLY A 150 -2.11 -7.88 -12.07
N PHE A 151 -2.54 -7.59 -10.84
CA PHE A 151 -1.82 -6.78 -9.84
C PHE A 151 -1.37 -7.69 -8.69
N ASP A 152 -0.55 -8.69 -9.01
CA ASP A 152 -0.20 -9.75 -8.07
C ASP A 152 0.92 -9.38 -7.09
N PHE A 153 1.84 -8.49 -7.50
CA PHE A 153 2.99 -8.01 -6.70
C PHE A 153 3.81 -9.16 -6.09
N TYR A 154 4.14 -10.17 -6.88
CA TYR A 154 5.05 -11.23 -6.44
C TYR A 154 6.51 -10.77 -6.58
N TYR A 155 7.28 -10.90 -5.51
CA TYR A 155 8.65 -10.38 -5.42
C TYR A 155 9.72 -11.43 -5.67
N GLU A 156 9.38 -12.71 -5.54
CA GLU A 156 10.36 -13.77 -5.31
C GLU A 156 10.72 -14.57 -6.55
N ASP A 157 9.98 -14.40 -7.65
CA ASP A 157 10.16 -15.23 -8.84
C ASP A 157 10.48 -14.40 -10.10
N GLU A 158 11.33 -14.97 -10.98
CA GLU A 158 11.56 -14.46 -12.33
C GLU A 158 10.26 -14.41 -13.17
N SER A 159 9.23 -15.14 -12.73
CA SER A 159 7.90 -15.23 -13.34
C SER A 159 6.94 -14.11 -12.94
N SER A 160 7.41 -13.03 -12.33
CA SER A 160 6.55 -11.96 -11.78
C SER A 160 5.67 -11.23 -12.80
N TYR A 161 5.87 -11.48 -14.09
CA TYR A 161 5.09 -10.89 -15.17
C TYR A 161 4.67 -11.94 -16.20
N THR A 162 3.40 -11.89 -16.60
CA THR A 162 2.87 -12.68 -17.73
C THR A 162 3.57 -12.31 -19.05
N ILE A 163 4.03 -11.05 -19.16
CA ILE A 163 4.74 -10.53 -20.34
C ILE A 163 6.07 -9.94 -19.84
N PRO A 164 7.13 -10.74 -19.73
CA PRO A 164 8.44 -10.21 -19.40
C PRO A 164 8.98 -9.40 -20.58
N SER A 165 9.27 -8.11 -20.40
CA SER A 165 10.12 -7.38 -21.32
C SER A 165 11.60 -7.62 -20.97
N LEU A 166 12.47 -7.59 -21.98
CA LEU A 166 13.91 -7.78 -21.77
C LEU A 166 14.52 -6.69 -20.85
N GLU A 167 13.95 -5.49 -20.84
CA GLU A 167 14.41 -4.36 -20.06
C GLU A 167 13.89 -4.39 -18.62
N ASP A 168 12.70 -4.96 -18.36
CA ASP A 168 12.20 -5.22 -17.01
C ASP A 168 13.17 -6.07 -16.20
N LYS A 169 13.89 -7.00 -16.86
CA LYS A 169 14.90 -7.85 -16.21
C LYS A 169 16.14 -7.08 -15.74
N GLN A 170 16.52 -6.02 -16.44
CA GLN A 170 17.75 -5.26 -16.13
C GLN A 170 17.52 -4.18 -15.07
N GLU A 171 16.36 -3.53 -15.08
CA GLU A 171 16.06 -2.44 -14.15
C GLU A 171 15.53 -2.91 -12.79
N GLU A 172 15.00 -4.12 -12.69
CA GLU A 172 14.22 -4.57 -11.52
C GLU A 172 14.82 -5.80 -10.82
N GLU A 173 16.12 -6.08 -10.96
CA GLU A 173 16.72 -7.22 -10.29
C GLU A 173 17.00 -6.99 -8.79
N GLY A 174 16.70 -8.01 -7.99
CA GLY A 174 17.09 -8.10 -6.59
C GLY A 174 16.32 -7.20 -5.60
N PRO A 175 17.00 -6.69 -4.56
CA PRO A 175 16.35 -5.95 -3.45
C PRO A 175 15.63 -4.68 -3.90
N TYR A 176 16.10 -4.04 -4.96
CA TYR A 176 15.50 -2.82 -5.50
C TYR A 176 14.10 -3.08 -6.09
N ARG A 177 13.96 -4.16 -6.85
CA ARG A 177 12.65 -4.59 -7.38
C ARG A 177 11.65 -4.87 -6.28
N ARG A 178 12.06 -5.58 -5.23
CA ARG A 178 11.21 -5.87 -4.07
C ARG A 178 10.68 -4.59 -3.43
N ALA A 179 11.57 -3.60 -3.25
CA ALA A 179 11.20 -2.31 -2.69
C ALA A 179 10.19 -1.56 -3.57
N ILE A 180 10.38 -1.54 -4.90
CA ILE A 180 9.46 -0.88 -5.84
C ILE A 180 8.08 -1.56 -5.81
N LEU A 181 8.03 -2.88 -5.97
CA LEU A 181 6.76 -3.61 -6.01
C LEU A 181 6.02 -3.52 -4.66
N GLY A 182 6.74 -3.61 -3.54
CA GLY A 182 6.15 -3.43 -2.22
C GLY A 182 5.58 -2.04 -1.99
N ASN A 183 6.26 -0.99 -2.48
CA ASN A 183 5.73 0.36 -2.44
C ASN A 183 4.47 0.51 -3.31
N GLN A 184 4.49 -0.04 -4.52
CA GLN A 184 3.32 -0.02 -5.41
C GLN A 184 2.14 -0.78 -4.81
N GLU A 185 2.38 -1.92 -4.17
CA GLU A 185 1.35 -2.70 -3.47
C GLU A 185 0.74 -1.89 -2.31
N ASN A 186 1.56 -1.24 -1.50
CA ASN A 186 1.10 -0.37 -0.41
C ASN A 186 0.25 0.80 -0.92
N ILE A 187 0.66 1.43 -2.02
CA ILE A 187 -0.12 2.49 -2.68
C ILE A 187 -1.48 1.94 -3.14
N LEU A 188 -1.53 0.73 -3.69
CA LEU A 188 -2.80 0.11 -4.08
C LEU A 188 -3.70 -0.18 -2.90
N ILE A 189 -3.17 -0.70 -1.79
CA ILE A 189 -3.93 -0.94 -0.56
C ILE A 189 -4.52 0.37 -0.02
N ASN A 190 -3.71 1.44 0.01
CA ASN A 190 -4.17 2.76 0.43
C ASN A 190 -5.25 3.31 -0.51
N LEU A 191 -5.10 3.11 -1.82
CA LEU A 191 -6.11 3.51 -2.80
C LEU A 191 -7.44 2.79 -2.55
N ILE A 192 -7.43 1.46 -2.40
CA ILE A 192 -8.64 0.68 -2.11
C ILE A 192 -9.31 1.18 -0.84
N SER A 193 -8.54 1.37 0.22
CA SER A 193 -9.05 1.83 1.53
C SER A 193 -9.69 3.22 1.44
N SER A 194 -9.03 4.15 0.75
CA SER A 194 -9.50 5.54 0.60
C SER A 194 -10.81 5.67 -0.17
N PHE A 195 -11.13 4.71 -1.03
CA PHE A 195 -12.36 4.73 -1.83
C PHE A 195 -13.46 3.80 -1.29
N THR A 196 -13.30 3.20 -0.13
CA THR A 196 -14.30 2.28 0.45
C THR A 196 -15.68 2.91 0.59
N SER A 197 -15.77 4.19 0.99
CA SER A 197 -17.02 4.95 1.14
C SER A 197 -17.31 5.88 -0.03
N SER A 198 -16.66 5.70 -1.19
CA SER A 198 -16.86 6.59 -2.35
C SER A 198 -18.23 6.38 -2.99
N ASP A 199 -18.88 7.50 -3.32
CA ASP A 199 -20.11 7.51 -4.12
C ASP A 199 -19.88 7.22 -5.60
N TYR A 200 -18.63 7.36 -6.06
CA TYR A 200 -18.26 7.26 -7.48
C TYR A 200 -17.64 5.90 -7.83
N LEU A 201 -16.87 5.31 -6.95
CA LEU A 201 -16.06 4.11 -7.23
C LEU A 201 -16.28 3.01 -6.20
N GLU A 202 -16.34 1.77 -6.68
CA GLU A 202 -16.17 0.54 -5.91
C GLU A 202 -14.96 -0.18 -6.49
N ILE A 203 -13.83 -0.18 -5.79
CA ILE A 203 -12.57 -0.75 -6.26
C ILE A 203 -12.48 -2.20 -5.78
N ASN A 204 -12.29 -3.13 -6.71
CA ASN A 204 -12.17 -4.56 -6.46
C ASN A 204 -10.82 -5.06 -6.99
N HIS A 205 -9.92 -5.41 -6.10
CA HIS A 205 -8.73 -6.17 -6.44
C HIS A 205 -9.10 -7.65 -6.59
N VAL A 206 -8.65 -8.29 -7.68
CA VAL A 206 -8.91 -9.71 -7.94
C VAL A 206 -7.60 -10.47 -7.86
N GLY A 207 -7.50 -11.43 -6.95
CA GLY A 207 -6.29 -12.21 -6.69
C GLY A 207 -6.33 -12.91 -5.35
N ASP A 208 -5.18 -13.41 -4.89
CA ASP A 208 -5.07 -14.22 -3.68
C ASP A 208 -4.40 -13.46 -2.51
N LYS A 209 -4.38 -12.13 -2.59
CA LYS A 209 -3.85 -11.27 -1.52
C LYS A 209 -4.90 -11.06 -0.41
N ALA A 210 -4.45 -10.79 0.80
CA ALA A 210 -5.34 -10.56 1.95
C ALA A 210 -6.33 -9.39 1.74
N TYR A 211 -5.95 -8.40 0.93
CA TYR A 211 -6.80 -7.26 0.58
C TYR A 211 -7.64 -7.48 -0.69
N SER A 212 -7.56 -8.65 -1.33
CA SER A 212 -8.36 -8.96 -2.53
C SER A 212 -9.84 -9.01 -2.19
N SER A 213 -10.66 -8.39 -3.02
CA SER A 213 -12.12 -8.40 -2.86
C SER A 213 -12.72 -9.76 -3.23
N MET A 214 -12.03 -10.50 -4.07
CA MET A 214 -12.38 -11.86 -4.51
C MET A 214 -11.16 -12.54 -5.14
N SER A 215 -11.15 -13.87 -5.12
CA SER A 215 -10.16 -14.67 -5.80
C SER A 215 -10.36 -14.66 -7.33
N THR A 216 -9.31 -15.02 -8.08
CA THR A 216 -9.38 -15.23 -9.55
C THR A 216 -10.49 -16.21 -9.92
N GLN A 217 -10.62 -17.31 -9.18
CA GLN A 217 -11.64 -18.34 -9.45
C GLN A 217 -13.07 -17.81 -9.23
N GLU A 218 -13.30 -17.06 -8.18
CA GLU A 218 -14.60 -16.42 -7.92
C GLU A 218 -14.94 -15.40 -9.01
N PHE A 219 -13.98 -14.58 -9.44
CA PHE A 219 -14.19 -13.62 -10.52
C PHE A 219 -14.62 -14.33 -11.82
N LEU A 220 -13.88 -15.34 -12.27
CA LEU A 220 -14.18 -16.09 -13.51
C LEU A 220 -15.52 -16.82 -13.42
N SER A 221 -15.90 -17.30 -12.22
CA SER A 221 -17.18 -17.94 -11.97
C SER A 221 -18.34 -16.94 -11.97
N SER A 222 -18.10 -15.70 -11.57
CA SER A 222 -19.11 -14.64 -11.47
C SER A 222 -19.67 -14.18 -12.83
N GLY A 223 -18.96 -14.44 -13.93
CA GLY A 223 -19.47 -14.22 -15.28
C GLY A 223 -20.69 -15.07 -15.64
N LYS A 224 -21.04 -16.05 -14.83
CA LYS A 224 -22.16 -16.97 -15.04
C LYS A 224 -23.30 -16.90 -14.00
N ARG A 225 -23.20 -16.11 -12.95
CA ARG A 225 -24.22 -16.02 -11.89
C ARG A 225 -24.38 -14.61 -11.30
N ASN A 226 -25.64 -14.20 -11.09
CA ASN A 226 -25.99 -13.10 -10.22
C ASN A 226 -25.55 -13.42 -8.78
N PHE A 227 -24.39 -12.93 -8.37
CA PHE A 227 -23.98 -13.00 -6.99
C PHE A 227 -24.67 -11.90 -6.18
N LYS A 228 -25.63 -12.30 -5.36
CA LYS A 228 -25.93 -11.55 -4.15
C LYS A 228 -24.70 -11.70 -3.26
N LYS A 229 -23.95 -10.60 -3.11
CA LYS A 229 -22.87 -10.48 -2.13
C LYS A 229 -23.44 -10.80 -0.76
N LYS A 230 -23.21 -12.01 -0.23
CA LYS A 230 -23.31 -12.26 1.19
C LYS A 230 -22.05 -11.63 1.80
N ILE A 231 -22.12 -10.34 2.04
CA ILE A 231 -21.33 -9.76 3.12
C ILE A 231 -21.84 -10.51 4.36
N PRO A 232 -21.00 -11.18 5.14
CA PRO A 232 -21.41 -11.61 6.45
C PRO A 232 -21.86 -10.35 7.20
N SER A 233 -23.18 -10.15 7.27
CA SER A 233 -23.75 -9.18 8.18
C SER A 233 -23.45 -9.71 9.58
N ASN A 234 -22.80 -8.88 10.39
CA ASN A 234 -22.45 -9.07 11.79
C ASN A 234 -21.16 -9.86 12.08
N THR A 235 -20.02 -9.41 11.58
CA THR A 235 -18.90 -9.13 12.44
C THR A 235 -18.57 -7.66 12.22
N GLU A 236 -18.92 -6.82 13.18
CA GLU A 236 -18.31 -5.50 13.34
C GLU A 236 -16.82 -5.76 13.57
N TYR A 237 -16.03 -5.83 12.52
CA TYR A 237 -14.58 -5.67 12.65
C TYR A 237 -14.36 -4.21 13.06
N GLN A 238 -14.30 -3.98 14.36
CA GLN A 238 -13.82 -2.72 14.86
C GLN A 238 -12.33 -2.65 14.52
N VAL A 239 -12.02 -1.90 13.46
CA VAL A 239 -10.64 -1.57 13.16
C VAL A 239 -10.10 -0.77 14.33
N LYS A 240 -8.98 -1.22 14.92
CA LYS A 240 -8.29 -0.51 15.98
C LYS A 240 -7.13 0.27 15.41
N ILE A 241 -7.06 1.54 15.75
CA ILE A 241 -6.02 2.46 15.30
C ILE A 241 -4.97 2.59 16.40
N VAL A 242 -3.71 2.37 16.04
CA VAL A 242 -2.56 2.47 16.94
C VAL A 242 -1.70 3.67 16.54
N ALA A 243 -1.52 4.62 17.46
CA ALA A 243 -0.53 5.67 17.29
C ALA A 243 0.85 5.18 17.77
N GLU A 244 1.80 5.04 16.87
CA GLU A 244 3.15 4.56 17.14
C GLU A 244 4.05 5.68 17.67
N ILE A 245 4.03 5.94 18.97
CA ILE A 245 4.89 6.94 19.63
C ILE A 245 6.37 6.49 19.63
N THR A 246 6.61 5.20 19.90
CA THR A 246 7.96 4.60 19.99
C THR A 246 8.88 5.37 20.96
N THR A 247 9.97 5.98 20.47
CA THR A 247 10.89 6.85 21.22
C THR A 247 10.79 8.33 20.82
N ASN A 248 9.76 8.71 20.05
CA ASN A 248 9.62 10.09 19.59
C ASN A 248 9.33 11.09 20.71
N HIS A 249 9.01 10.61 21.92
CA HIS A 249 8.93 11.42 23.13
C HIS A 249 10.32 11.91 23.64
N LEU A 250 11.43 11.41 23.07
CA LEU A 250 12.79 11.83 23.39
C LEU A 250 13.09 11.78 24.90
N GLY A 251 12.62 10.78 25.65
CA GLY A 251 12.77 10.67 27.10
C GLY A 251 12.02 11.73 27.91
N ARG A 252 11.19 12.56 27.27
CA ARG A 252 10.51 13.72 27.89
C ARG A 252 9.06 13.40 28.23
N LYS A 253 8.69 13.53 29.51
CA LYS A 253 7.32 13.30 30.00
C LYS A 253 6.29 14.27 29.44
N ASP A 254 6.66 15.54 29.27
CA ASP A 254 5.78 16.57 28.72
C ASP A 254 5.42 16.26 27.25
N LEU A 255 6.41 15.86 26.46
CA LEU A 255 6.21 15.49 25.06
C LEU A 255 5.41 14.19 24.94
N LEU A 256 5.71 13.19 25.78
CA LEU A 256 4.96 11.93 25.83
C LEU A 256 3.47 12.19 26.09
N LEU A 257 3.15 13.02 27.08
CA LEU A 257 1.77 13.36 27.42
C LEU A 257 1.05 14.08 26.28
N GLU A 258 1.72 15.03 25.63
CA GLU A 258 1.15 15.73 24.48
C GLU A 258 0.86 14.77 23.32
N MET A 259 1.79 13.84 23.01
CA MET A 259 1.57 12.82 22.01
C MET A 259 0.39 11.91 22.31
N ILE A 260 0.22 11.49 23.58
CA ILE A 260 -0.92 10.69 24.02
C ILE A 260 -2.23 11.44 23.79
N ARG A 261 -2.29 12.72 24.20
CA ARG A 261 -3.48 13.56 24.00
C ARG A 261 -3.82 13.71 22.52
N ARG A 262 -2.83 14.03 21.68
CA ARG A 262 -3.03 14.17 20.25
C ARG A 262 -3.47 12.87 19.58
N ALA A 263 -2.90 11.75 20.00
CA ALA A 263 -3.33 10.43 19.52
C ALA A 263 -4.81 10.20 19.83
N LYS A 264 -5.25 10.50 21.06
CA LYS A 264 -6.66 10.37 21.45
C LYS A 264 -7.57 11.32 20.67
N GLU A 265 -7.18 12.59 20.56
CA GLU A 265 -7.93 13.60 19.80
C GLU A 265 -8.09 13.21 18.32
N SER A 266 -7.08 12.54 17.76
CA SER A 266 -7.09 12.03 16.39
C SER A 266 -7.86 10.71 16.20
N GLY A 267 -8.44 10.17 17.27
CA GLY A 267 -9.27 8.96 17.21
C GLY A 267 -8.50 7.64 17.33
N ALA A 268 -7.24 7.65 17.78
CA ALA A 268 -6.52 6.41 18.06
C ALA A 268 -7.14 5.65 19.24
N ASP A 269 -7.18 4.32 19.11
CA ASP A 269 -7.60 3.40 20.18
C ASP A 269 -6.46 3.10 21.14
N PHE A 270 -5.23 3.04 20.60
CA PHE A 270 -4.02 2.71 21.35
C PHE A 270 -2.90 3.69 21.06
N VAL A 271 -2.04 3.86 22.05
CA VAL A 271 -0.68 4.38 21.84
C VAL A 271 0.33 3.26 22.05
N LYS A 272 1.35 3.22 21.21
CA LYS A 272 2.41 2.23 21.30
C LYS A 272 3.75 2.91 21.62
N VAL A 273 4.35 2.52 22.73
CA VAL A 273 5.71 2.87 23.13
C VAL A 273 6.65 1.67 22.88
N GLN A 274 7.88 1.74 23.32
CA GLN A 274 8.81 0.61 23.29
C GLN A 274 9.57 0.51 24.58
N LYS A 275 10.09 -0.69 24.87
CA LYS A 275 11.01 -0.96 25.96
C LYS A 275 12.14 -1.85 25.50
N ARG A 276 13.36 -1.48 25.90
CA ARG A 276 14.56 -2.30 25.73
C ARG A 276 15.50 -2.12 26.91
N ASN A 277 16.24 -3.16 27.21
CA ASN A 277 17.41 -3.05 28.06
C ASN A 277 18.61 -2.71 27.16
N VAL A 278 19.08 -1.46 27.25
CA VAL A 278 20.15 -0.94 26.37
C VAL A 278 21.42 -1.75 26.52
N GLU A 279 21.76 -2.19 27.74
CA GLU A 279 23.00 -2.89 28.03
C GLU A 279 23.03 -4.33 27.50
N THR A 280 21.89 -5.00 27.42
CA THR A 280 21.80 -6.39 26.95
C THR A 280 21.43 -6.48 25.47
N PHE A 281 20.77 -5.45 24.92
CA PHE A 281 20.33 -5.43 23.54
C PHE A 281 21.44 -5.13 22.53
N TYR A 282 22.40 -4.28 22.90
CA TYR A 282 23.50 -3.85 22.04
C TYR A 282 24.83 -4.45 22.52
N SER A 283 25.74 -4.67 21.59
CA SER A 283 27.11 -5.04 21.95
C SER A 283 27.84 -3.88 22.64
N LYS A 284 28.81 -4.21 23.49
CA LYS A 284 29.63 -3.19 24.17
C LYS A 284 30.32 -2.26 23.19
N SER A 285 30.79 -2.77 22.04
CA SER A 285 31.46 -1.96 21.02
C SER A 285 30.53 -0.96 20.36
N GLU A 286 29.27 -1.32 20.15
CA GLU A 286 28.25 -0.39 19.65
C GLU A 286 27.93 0.68 20.69
N LEU A 287 27.72 0.28 21.94
CA LEU A 287 27.39 1.20 23.02
C LEU A 287 28.49 2.23 23.30
N ASP A 288 29.74 1.81 23.24
CA ASP A 288 30.91 2.67 23.49
C ASP A 288 31.33 3.48 22.24
N SER A 289 30.64 3.30 21.10
CA SER A 289 30.91 4.06 19.89
C SER A 289 30.56 5.55 20.07
N TYR A 290 31.34 6.40 19.41
CA TYR A 290 31.07 7.84 19.44
C TYR A 290 29.74 8.15 18.72
N TYR A 291 28.84 8.81 19.44
CA TYR A 291 27.57 9.28 18.93
C TYR A 291 27.19 10.58 19.65
N PHE A 292 27.34 11.70 18.97
CA PHE A 292 27.00 13.02 19.54
C PHE A 292 25.47 13.19 19.58
N SER A 293 24.94 13.51 20.77
CA SER A 293 23.50 13.77 20.98
C SER A 293 23.32 14.70 22.18
N ASP A 294 22.10 15.16 22.38
CA ASP A 294 21.73 15.97 23.56
C ASP A 294 21.86 15.19 24.88
N TYR A 295 22.02 13.86 24.81
CA TYR A 295 22.15 12.98 25.99
C TYR A 295 23.61 12.66 26.34
N GLY A 296 24.56 12.95 25.48
CA GLY A 296 25.98 12.66 25.67
C GLY A 296 26.71 12.37 24.37
N ASN A 297 27.91 11.79 24.49
CA ASN A 297 28.82 11.58 23.35
C ASN A 297 28.97 10.13 22.91
N THR A 298 28.24 9.20 23.53
CA THR A 298 28.27 7.78 23.17
C THR A 298 26.89 7.33 22.69
N PHE A 299 26.88 6.25 21.91
CA PHE A 299 25.63 5.62 21.52
C PHE A 299 24.84 5.12 22.74
N ARG A 300 25.54 4.71 23.80
CA ARG A 300 24.96 4.38 25.10
C ARG A 300 24.17 5.52 25.70
N ASP A 301 24.76 6.71 25.74
CA ASP A 301 24.10 7.90 26.28
C ASP A 301 22.84 8.22 25.51
N TYR A 302 22.94 8.20 24.17
CA TYR A 302 21.80 8.43 23.30
C TYR A 302 20.67 7.43 23.52
N ARG A 303 21.01 6.12 23.60
CA ARG A 303 19.97 5.08 23.76
C ARG A 303 19.32 5.14 25.13
N ASN A 304 20.11 5.32 26.19
CA ASN A 304 19.59 5.48 27.55
C ASN A 304 18.74 6.75 27.70
N GLY A 305 19.10 7.85 27.06
CA GLY A 305 18.32 9.09 27.08
C GLY A 305 16.94 8.96 26.43
N LEU A 306 16.75 7.97 25.53
CA LEU A 306 15.47 7.69 24.90
C LEU A 306 14.60 6.69 25.64
N GLU A 307 15.16 5.93 26.60
CA GLU A 307 14.38 4.93 27.34
C GLU A 307 13.58 5.57 28.48
N LEU A 308 12.34 5.12 28.62
CA LEU A 308 11.49 5.51 29.75
C LEU A 308 11.87 4.70 30.99
N SER A 309 11.93 5.39 32.14
CA SER A 309 12.10 4.79 33.44
C SER A 309 10.83 4.10 33.94
N LYS A 310 10.90 3.41 35.08
CA LYS A 310 9.73 2.79 35.71
C LYS A 310 8.69 3.85 36.12
N GLU A 311 9.16 4.94 36.64
CA GLU A 311 8.34 6.09 37.02
C GLU A 311 7.63 6.74 35.81
N ASP A 312 8.30 6.73 34.65
CA ASP A 312 7.71 7.22 33.40
C ASP A 312 6.61 6.29 32.89
N PHE A 313 6.79 4.97 33.02
CA PHE A 313 5.77 3.99 32.67
C PHE A 313 4.56 4.03 33.62
N ILE A 314 4.79 4.24 34.91
CA ILE A 314 3.68 4.48 35.86
C ILE A 314 2.90 5.73 35.45
N TYR A 315 3.61 6.82 35.13
CA TYR A 315 3.00 8.06 34.67
C TYR A 315 2.23 7.86 33.34
N LEU A 316 2.83 7.17 32.38
CA LEU A 316 2.17 6.81 31.12
C LEU A 316 0.84 6.07 31.36
N ASP A 317 0.87 5.04 32.21
CA ASP A 317 -0.29 4.22 32.53
C ASP A 317 -1.42 5.03 33.19
N GLU A 318 -1.06 5.89 34.15
CA GLU A 318 -2.02 6.79 34.81
C GLU A 318 -2.64 7.81 33.83
N GLU A 319 -1.83 8.44 32.98
CA GLU A 319 -2.32 9.44 32.04
C GLU A 319 -3.16 8.80 30.93
N CYS A 320 -2.77 7.64 30.42
CA CYS A 320 -3.59 6.88 29.48
C CYS A 320 -4.96 6.53 30.05
N LYS A 321 -5.02 6.10 31.32
CA LYS A 321 -6.28 5.82 32.02
C LYS A 321 -7.15 7.08 32.18
N LYS A 322 -6.55 8.23 32.54
CA LYS A 322 -7.26 9.51 32.67
C LYS A 322 -7.82 10.00 31.33
N ILE A 323 -7.05 9.86 30.25
CA ILE A 323 -7.41 10.31 28.90
C ILE A 323 -8.40 9.32 28.24
N GLY A 324 -8.46 8.09 28.71
CA GLY A 324 -9.32 7.03 28.15
C GLY A 324 -8.79 6.46 26.86
N ILE A 325 -7.47 6.26 26.75
CA ILE A 325 -6.79 5.57 25.66
C ILE A 325 -6.01 4.39 26.21
N GLU A 326 -5.99 3.27 25.50
CA GLU A 326 -5.17 2.12 25.89
C GLU A 326 -3.72 2.26 25.40
N TRP A 327 -2.78 1.57 26.04
CA TRP A 327 -1.40 1.56 25.59
C TRP A 327 -0.81 0.15 25.62
N PHE A 328 0.23 -0.04 24.83
CA PHE A 328 1.08 -1.24 24.86
C PHE A 328 2.51 -0.91 24.40
N ALA A 329 3.41 -1.86 24.54
CA ALA A 329 4.80 -1.67 24.19
C ALA A 329 5.32 -2.69 23.17
N SER A 330 6.24 -2.24 22.32
CA SER A 330 7.17 -3.15 21.64
C SER A 330 8.23 -3.59 22.66
N ILE A 331 8.38 -4.90 22.82
CA ILE A 331 9.33 -5.52 23.73
C ILE A 331 10.51 -6.07 22.90
N LEU A 332 11.73 -5.66 23.23
CA LEU A 332 12.90 -5.96 22.41
C LEU A 332 13.83 -7.01 23.01
N ASP A 333 13.64 -7.37 24.28
CA ASP A 333 14.46 -8.34 25.01
C ASP A 333 13.64 -8.95 26.17
N ARG A 334 14.23 -9.98 26.84
CA ARG A 334 13.57 -10.70 27.92
C ARG A 334 13.28 -9.81 29.13
N GLU A 335 14.24 -8.99 29.53
CA GLU A 335 14.12 -8.06 30.65
C GLU A 335 13.02 -7.03 30.39
N SER A 336 12.87 -6.59 29.14
CA SER A 336 11.80 -5.67 28.75
C SER A 336 10.41 -6.32 28.80
N LEU A 337 10.30 -7.61 28.47
CA LEU A 337 9.05 -8.34 28.67
C LEU A 337 8.72 -8.39 30.16
N ASP A 338 9.65 -8.87 31.01
CA ASP A 338 9.41 -9.01 32.45
C ASP A 338 9.02 -7.68 33.09
N PHE A 339 9.66 -6.60 32.65
CA PHE A 339 9.32 -5.23 33.08
C PHE A 339 7.90 -4.82 32.67
N ILE A 340 7.51 -5.05 31.41
CA ILE A 340 6.20 -4.64 30.90
C ILE A 340 5.07 -5.47 31.50
N LEU A 341 5.32 -6.73 31.86
CA LEU A 341 4.34 -7.60 32.53
C LEU A 341 3.88 -7.06 33.89
N GLU A 342 4.70 -6.24 34.57
CA GLU A 342 4.28 -5.59 35.82
C GLU A 342 3.05 -4.68 35.64
N PHE A 343 2.83 -4.15 34.44
CA PHE A 343 1.70 -3.29 34.09
C PHE A 343 0.48 -4.07 33.56
N GLN A 344 0.55 -5.38 33.45
CA GLN A 344 -0.53 -6.28 32.99
C GLN A 344 -1.15 -5.82 31.66
N PRO A 345 -0.35 -5.59 30.60
CA PRO A 345 -0.85 -5.11 29.33
C PRO A 345 -1.78 -6.15 28.69
N LYS A 346 -2.84 -5.69 28.00
CA LYS A 346 -3.71 -6.56 27.22
C LYS A 346 -3.08 -6.99 25.91
N LEU A 347 -2.14 -6.21 25.41
CA LEU A 347 -1.49 -6.37 24.12
C LEU A 347 0.01 -6.05 24.24
N ILE A 348 0.85 -6.83 23.57
CA ILE A 348 2.27 -6.55 23.41
C ILE A 348 2.68 -6.69 21.94
N LYS A 349 3.83 -6.11 21.55
CA LYS A 349 4.35 -6.26 20.20
C LYS A 349 5.78 -6.82 20.19
N ILE A 350 6.02 -7.84 19.36
CA ILE A 350 7.35 -8.32 18.98
C ILE A 350 7.74 -7.57 17.68
N PRO A 351 8.75 -6.69 17.70
CA PRO A 351 9.16 -5.94 16.52
C PRO A 351 10.00 -6.78 15.55
N SER A 352 10.09 -6.35 14.29
CA SER A 352 10.79 -7.07 13.22
C SER A 352 12.27 -7.32 13.49
N THR A 353 12.91 -6.51 14.31
CA THR A 353 14.33 -6.67 14.67
C THR A 353 14.64 -7.93 15.45
N ILE A 354 13.65 -8.56 16.06
CA ILE A 354 13.78 -9.78 16.88
C ILE A 354 12.74 -10.84 16.53
N SER A 355 11.95 -10.63 15.48
CA SER A 355 10.88 -11.58 15.11
C SER A 355 11.38 -12.92 14.58
N ASP A 356 12.66 -13.05 14.23
CA ASP A 356 13.28 -14.31 13.78
C ASP A 356 13.86 -15.16 14.92
N PHE A 357 13.85 -14.65 16.17
CA PHE A 357 14.40 -15.39 17.31
C PHE A 357 13.35 -16.29 17.96
N SER A 358 13.29 -17.56 17.54
CA SER A 358 12.32 -18.54 18.05
C SER A 358 12.39 -18.71 19.57
N GLU A 359 13.59 -18.75 20.15
CA GLU A 359 13.77 -18.84 21.62
C GLU A 359 13.15 -17.66 22.38
N TYR A 360 13.07 -16.50 21.75
CA TYR A 360 12.41 -15.35 22.35
C TYR A 360 10.89 -15.50 22.25
N HIS A 361 10.38 -16.06 21.17
CA HIS A 361 8.95 -16.35 21.05
C HIS A 361 8.49 -17.38 22.11
N ASP A 362 9.27 -18.42 22.33
CA ASP A 362 8.98 -19.40 23.37
C ASP A 362 8.96 -18.74 24.76
N TYR A 363 9.96 -17.89 25.04
CA TYR A 363 10.03 -17.12 26.28
C TYR A 363 8.79 -16.22 26.50
N VAL A 364 8.32 -15.56 25.46
CA VAL A 364 7.11 -14.73 25.50
C VAL A 364 5.88 -15.61 25.72
N ALA A 365 5.72 -16.69 24.95
CA ALA A 365 4.55 -17.58 25.01
C ALA A 365 4.39 -18.26 26.38
N GLU A 366 5.50 -18.56 27.07
CA GLU A 366 5.46 -19.12 28.42
C GLU A 366 4.95 -18.13 29.50
N ARG A 367 5.13 -16.82 29.29
CA ARG A 367 4.92 -15.77 30.30
C ARG A 367 3.75 -14.85 30.06
N TYR A 368 3.27 -14.79 28.81
CA TYR A 368 2.23 -13.87 28.42
C TYR A 368 1.07 -14.60 27.73
N THR A 369 -0.14 -14.35 28.21
CA THR A 369 -1.37 -14.99 27.71
C THR A 369 -2.32 -14.02 27.00
N GLY A 370 -1.95 -12.75 26.89
CA GLY A 370 -2.74 -11.72 26.16
C GLY A 370 -2.48 -11.74 24.66
N ASP A 371 -2.98 -10.73 23.97
CA ASP A 371 -2.82 -10.59 22.53
C ASP A 371 -1.39 -10.18 22.14
N ILE A 372 -0.84 -10.79 21.08
CA ILE A 372 0.50 -10.52 20.58
C ILE A 372 0.43 -10.05 19.14
N VAL A 373 1.01 -8.89 18.87
CA VAL A 373 1.30 -8.41 17.51
C VAL A 373 2.72 -8.76 17.16
N ILE A 374 2.94 -9.50 16.07
CA ILE A 374 4.29 -9.82 15.57
C ILE A 374 4.51 -9.09 14.26
N SER A 375 5.62 -8.37 14.17
CA SER A 375 6.04 -7.69 12.95
C SER A 375 6.81 -8.66 12.06
N THR A 376 6.33 -8.86 10.81
CA THR A 376 6.92 -9.81 9.85
C THR A 376 7.82 -9.13 8.81
N GLY A 377 8.26 -7.89 9.07
CA GLY A 377 9.21 -7.19 8.20
C GLY A 377 10.55 -7.92 8.19
N LEU A 378 11.10 -8.21 7.01
CA LEU A 378 12.34 -8.95 6.78
C LEU A 378 12.28 -10.48 7.01
N THR A 379 11.12 -11.03 7.32
CA THR A 379 10.94 -12.49 7.40
C THR A 379 10.35 -13.03 6.11
N SER A 380 10.83 -14.20 5.66
CA SER A 380 10.13 -14.97 4.61
C SER A 380 8.86 -15.59 5.23
N VAL A 381 7.76 -15.48 4.51
CA VAL A 381 6.50 -16.13 4.88
C VAL A 381 6.51 -17.58 4.38
#